data_9945f2dd783a6779fbb2f59ae773c003
#
_entry.id   9945f2dd783a6779fbb2f59ae773c003
#
_cell.length_a   1.000
_cell.length_b   1.000
_cell.length_c   1.000
_cell.angle_alpha   90.00
_cell.angle_beta   90.00
_cell.angle_gamma   90.00
#
_symmetry.space_group_name_H-M   'P 1'
#
loop_
_entity.id
_entity.type
_entity.pdbx_description
1 polymer ?
#
loop_
_entity_poly.entity_id
_entity_poly.type
_entity_poly.pdbx_seq_one_letter_code
_entity_poly.pdbx_strand_id
1 'polypeptide(L)'
;MRATAILPVKSFPRAKTRLAETVGKPGRAKLMRAMLADTLAALEAAERIERIILVSAEGRAQRLALEAAKRYRTPIEVVQEQQDLGHSQAATIGIVRAKALGAACAVLVP
;
A
#
# COMPACT_ATOMS: atom_id res chain seq x y z
N MET A 1 3.27 -21.42 -6.26
CA MET A 1 3.29 -20.78 -4.94
C MET A 1 2.70 -19.38 -5.03
N ARG A 2 1.79 -19.05 -4.14
CA ARG A 2 1.19 -17.74 -4.09
C ARG A 2 1.89 -16.86 -3.05
N ALA A 3 1.87 -15.57 -3.28
CA ALA A 3 2.58 -14.62 -2.46
C ALA A 3 1.63 -13.60 -1.85
N THR A 4 2.02 -13.06 -0.69
CA THR A 4 1.38 -11.90 -0.09
C THR A 4 2.17 -10.66 -0.49
N ALA A 5 1.50 -9.68 -1.08
CA ALA A 5 2.12 -8.42 -1.44
C ALA A 5 2.06 -7.47 -0.25
N ILE A 6 3.19 -6.89 0.10
CA ILE A 6 3.29 -5.90 1.17
C ILE A 6 3.50 -4.54 0.50
N LEU A 7 2.57 -3.63 0.73
CA LEU A 7 2.54 -2.33 0.10
C LEU A 7 2.63 -1.23 1.17
N PRO A 8 3.85 -0.77 1.48
CA PRO A 8 4.01 0.36 2.39
C PRO A 8 3.70 1.66 1.65
N VAL A 9 2.89 2.52 2.25
CA VAL A 9 2.51 3.78 1.63
C VAL A 9 2.83 4.93 2.57
N LYS A 10 3.70 5.83 2.13
CA LYS A 10 4.07 7.03 2.89
C LYS A 10 2.92 8.03 2.90
N SER A 11 2.96 8.94 3.85
CA SER A 11 2.03 10.07 3.87
C SER A 11 2.14 10.84 2.56
N PHE A 12 1.00 11.15 1.94
CA PHE A 12 0.97 11.79 0.63
C PHE A 12 1.73 13.12 0.59
N PRO A 13 1.64 13.98 1.60
CA PRO A 13 2.41 15.24 1.57
C PRO A 13 3.92 15.04 1.60
N ARG A 14 4.41 13.90 2.09
CA ARG A 14 5.85 13.62 2.21
C ARG A 14 6.39 12.79 1.06
N ALA A 15 5.52 12.09 0.35
CA ALA A 15 5.92 11.22 -0.74
C ALA A 15 6.23 12.03 -1.99
N LYS A 16 7.25 11.61 -2.75
CA LYS A 16 7.59 12.23 -4.04
C LYS A 16 7.84 13.73 -3.91
N THR A 17 8.79 14.11 -3.06
CA THR A 17 9.12 15.51 -2.79
C THR A 17 9.38 16.33 -4.06
N ARG A 18 10.02 15.72 -5.06
CA ARG A 18 10.27 16.39 -6.34
C ARG A 18 8.99 16.76 -7.06
N LEU A 19 7.96 15.93 -6.95
CA LEU A 19 6.66 16.23 -7.55
C LEU A 19 5.97 17.38 -6.83
N ALA A 20 6.24 17.54 -5.54
CA ALA A 20 5.66 18.64 -4.76
C ALA A 20 6.08 19.99 -5.32
N GLU A 21 7.30 20.11 -5.82
CA GLU A 21 7.81 21.35 -6.41
C GLU A 21 7.11 21.68 -7.73
N THR A 22 6.66 20.65 -8.46
CA THR A 22 6.07 20.84 -9.78
C THR A 22 4.56 20.98 -9.73
N VAL A 23 3.86 20.16 -8.92
CA VAL A 23 2.39 20.08 -8.96
C VAL A 23 1.71 20.60 -7.70
N GLY A 24 2.47 20.99 -6.68
CA GLY A 24 1.92 21.49 -5.42
C GLY A 24 1.28 20.37 -4.59
N LYS A 25 0.83 20.74 -3.38
CA LYS A 25 0.30 19.76 -2.43
C LYS A 25 -1.00 19.07 -2.88
N PRO A 26 -2.04 19.81 -3.37
CA PRO A 26 -3.26 19.15 -3.83
C PRO A 26 -3.03 18.24 -5.03
N GLY A 27 -2.21 18.69 -5.98
CA GLY A 27 -1.88 17.91 -7.16
C GLY A 27 -1.10 16.66 -6.81
N ARG A 28 -0.17 16.77 -5.84
CA ARG A 28 0.62 15.63 -5.40
C ARG A 28 -0.26 14.57 -4.73
N ALA A 29 -1.19 14.97 -3.87
CA ALA A 29 -2.08 14.03 -3.22
C ALA A 29 -2.95 13.29 -4.24
N LYS A 30 -3.45 14.01 -5.24
CA LYS A 30 -4.24 13.42 -6.32
C LYS A 30 -3.42 12.43 -7.14
N LEU A 31 -2.18 12.80 -7.47
CA LEU A 31 -1.28 11.93 -8.21
C LEU A 31 -0.94 10.67 -7.41
N MET A 32 -0.64 10.83 -6.13
CA MET A 32 -0.32 9.67 -5.29
C MET A 32 -1.50 8.71 -5.16
N ARG A 33 -2.71 9.25 -5.08
CA ARG A 33 -3.92 8.43 -5.05
C ARG A 33 -4.08 7.64 -6.36
N ALA A 34 -3.85 8.29 -7.50
CA ALA A 34 -3.95 7.63 -8.80
C ALA A 34 -2.90 6.52 -8.93
N MET A 35 -1.67 6.78 -8.49
CA MET A 35 -0.60 5.80 -8.52
C MET A 35 -0.91 4.60 -7.63
N LEU A 36 -1.46 4.85 -6.45
CA LEU A 36 -1.84 3.79 -5.54
C LEU A 36 -2.97 2.94 -6.14
N ALA A 37 -3.97 3.58 -6.74
CA ALA A 37 -5.06 2.86 -7.39
C ALA A 37 -4.53 1.96 -8.51
N ASP A 38 -3.60 2.44 -9.32
CA ASP A 38 -2.98 1.65 -10.38
C ASP A 38 -2.19 0.47 -9.82
N THR A 39 -1.46 0.68 -8.74
CA THR A 39 -0.69 -0.39 -8.10
C THR A 39 -1.62 -1.48 -7.56
N LEU A 40 -2.70 -1.09 -6.89
CA LEU A 40 -3.66 -2.05 -6.36
C LEU A 40 -4.33 -2.84 -7.50
N ALA A 41 -4.68 -2.17 -8.60
CA ALA A 41 -5.27 -2.83 -9.75
C ALA A 41 -4.29 -3.85 -10.38
N ALA A 42 -3.03 -3.49 -10.47
CA ALA A 42 -2.01 -4.40 -10.99
C ALA A 42 -1.84 -5.62 -10.10
N LEU A 43 -1.86 -5.44 -8.78
CA LEU A 43 -1.75 -6.55 -7.83
C LEU A 43 -2.97 -7.45 -7.90
N GLU A 44 -4.17 -6.88 -8.07
CA GLU A 44 -5.39 -7.66 -8.24
C GLU A 44 -5.33 -8.53 -9.49
N ALA A 45 -4.75 -8.02 -10.56
CA ALA A 45 -4.62 -8.75 -11.82
C ALA A 45 -3.54 -9.83 -11.76
N ALA A 46 -2.63 -9.78 -10.81
CA ALA A 46 -1.52 -10.73 -10.71
C ALA A 46 -2.01 -12.05 -10.11
N GLU A 47 -1.91 -13.13 -10.88
CA GLU A 47 -2.46 -14.43 -10.48
C GLU A 47 -1.80 -15.03 -9.25
N ARG A 48 -0.54 -14.68 -9.00
CA ARG A 48 0.23 -15.28 -7.90
C ARG A 48 0.15 -14.48 -6.61
N ILE A 49 -0.55 -13.38 -6.61
CA ILE A 49 -0.78 -12.59 -5.40
C ILE A 49 -2.09 -13.05 -4.77
N GLU A 50 -2.01 -13.64 -3.59
CA GLU A 50 -3.18 -14.17 -2.89
C GLU A 50 -3.74 -13.21 -1.84
N ARG A 51 -2.96 -12.20 -1.46
CA ARG A 51 -3.36 -11.24 -0.44
C ARG A 51 -2.52 -9.98 -0.59
N ILE A 52 -3.11 -8.85 -0.26
CA ILE A 52 -2.42 -7.56 -0.25
C ILE A 52 -2.48 -7.02 1.17
N ILE A 53 -1.34 -6.62 1.72
CA ILE A 53 -1.26 -5.95 3.01
C ILE A 53 -0.77 -4.53 2.76
N LEU A 54 -1.63 -3.56 2.97
CA LEU A 54 -1.27 -2.15 2.86
C LEU A 54 -0.96 -1.63 4.25
N VAL A 55 0.24 -1.06 4.42
CA VAL A 55 0.69 -0.52 5.69
C VAL A 55 0.89 0.98 5.53
N SER A 56 0.14 1.78 6.25
CA SER A 56 0.19 3.22 6.06
C SER A 56 -0.38 3.99 7.24
N ALA A 57 0.18 5.17 7.50
CA ALA A 57 -0.40 6.15 8.40
C ALA A 57 -1.31 7.13 7.65
N GLU A 58 -1.37 7.06 6.33
CA GLU A 58 -2.12 7.98 5.48
C GLU A 58 -3.58 7.55 5.35
N GLY A 59 -4.50 8.36 5.90
CA GLY A 59 -5.92 8.04 5.88
C GLY A 59 -6.51 7.90 4.48
N ARG A 60 -6.01 8.68 3.53
CA ARG A 60 -6.48 8.60 2.13
C ARG A 60 -6.10 7.28 1.48
N ALA A 61 -4.88 6.79 1.78
CA ALA A 61 -4.44 5.49 1.28
C ALA A 61 -5.25 4.36 1.91
N GLN A 62 -5.50 4.45 3.21
CA GLN A 62 -6.30 3.45 3.93
C GLN A 62 -7.71 3.37 3.35
N ARG A 63 -8.36 4.51 3.11
CA ARG A 63 -9.71 4.54 2.56
C ARG A 63 -9.75 3.98 1.14
N LEU A 64 -8.76 4.30 0.32
CA LEU A 64 -8.69 3.79 -1.03
C LEU A 64 -8.58 2.26 -1.03
N ALA A 65 -7.74 1.72 -0.16
CA ALA A 65 -7.56 0.28 -0.04
C ALA A 65 -8.83 -0.41 0.47
N LEU A 66 -9.53 0.19 1.43
CA LEU A 66 -10.78 -0.36 1.94
C LEU A 66 -11.87 -0.37 0.88
N GLU A 67 -11.93 0.67 0.04
CA GLU A 67 -12.87 0.70 -1.07
C GLU A 67 -12.54 -0.37 -2.13
N ALA A 68 -11.26 -0.54 -2.42
CA ALA A 68 -10.83 -1.58 -3.36
C ALA A 68 -11.15 -2.98 -2.82
N ALA A 69 -11.00 -3.18 -1.52
CA ALA A 69 -11.27 -4.48 -0.89
C ALA A 69 -12.72 -4.92 -1.10
N LYS A 70 -13.65 -3.98 -1.21
CA LYS A 70 -15.06 -4.31 -1.44
C LYS A 70 -15.31 -4.85 -2.84
N ARG A 71 -14.44 -4.55 -3.80
CA ARG A 71 -14.61 -4.92 -5.20
C ARG A 71 -13.67 -6.01 -5.67
N TYR A 72 -12.54 -6.18 -5.01
CA TYR A 72 -11.49 -7.10 -5.44
C TYR A 72 -11.73 -8.50 -4.91
N ARG A 73 -11.34 -9.50 -5.69
CA ARG A 73 -11.31 -10.90 -5.24
C ARG A 73 -10.16 -11.15 -4.28
N THR A 74 -9.02 -10.49 -4.55
CA THR A 74 -7.85 -10.62 -3.69
C THR A 74 -8.11 -9.87 -2.39
N PRO A 75 -8.01 -10.55 -1.23
CA PRO A 75 -8.20 -9.87 0.05
C PRO A 75 -7.16 -8.77 0.26
N ILE A 76 -7.62 -7.64 0.76
CA ILE A 76 -6.76 -6.52 1.12
C ILE A 76 -6.91 -6.28 2.61
N GLU A 77 -5.81 -6.36 3.34
CA GLU A 77 -5.77 -6.00 4.74
C GLU A 77 -5.06 -4.67 4.89
N VAL A 78 -5.66 -3.76 5.65
CA VAL A 78 -5.08 -2.46 5.93
C VAL A 78 -4.52 -2.48 7.34
N VAL A 79 -3.20 -2.26 7.45
CA VAL A 79 -2.54 -2.12 8.73
C VAL A 79 -2.26 -0.64 8.95
N GLN A 80 -2.93 -0.06 9.93
CA GLN A 80 -2.83 1.35 10.19
C GLN A 80 -1.62 1.63 11.07
N GLU A 81 -0.71 2.50 10.58
CA GLU A 81 0.33 3.06 11.41
C GLU A 81 -0.19 4.34 12.05
N GLN A 82 0.25 4.63 13.25
CA GLN A 82 -0.14 5.87 13.92
C GLN A 82 0.60 7.07 13.36
N GLN A 83 1.83 6.86 12.88
CA GLN A 83 2.61 7.89 12.22
C GLN A 83 3.52 7.25 11.19
N ASP A 84 3.93 8.06 10.21
CA ASP A 84 4.81 7.61 9.14
C ASP A 84 6.25 7.60 9.65
N LEU A 85 6.74 6.41 9.96
CA LEU A 85 8.11 6.19 10.44
C LEU A 85 9.05 5.73 9.32
N GLY A 86 8.59 5.83 8.06
CA GLY A 86 9.40 5.52 6.89
C GLY A 86 9.10 4.16 6.30
N HIS A 87 9.65 3.95 5.11
CA HIS A 87 9.40 2.75 4.30
C HIS A 87 9.85 1.47 5.00
N SER A 88 11.04 1.48 5.61
CA SER A 88 11.60 0.28 6.25
C SER A 88 10.76 -0.18 7.42
N GLN A 89 10.25 0.76 8.23
CA GLN A 89 9.40 0.43 9.36
C GLN A 89 8.07 -0.16 8.88
N ALA A 90 7.46 0.46 7.87
CA ALA A 90 6.22 -0.03 7.31
C ALA A 90 6.40 -1.41 6.68
N ALA A 91 7.51 -1.63 5.98
CA ALA A 91 7.82 -2.93 5.39
C ALA A 91 7.95 -4.00 6.46
N THR A 92 8.64 -3.69 7.56
CA THR A 92 8.80 -4.62 8.67
C THR A 92 7.44 -5.00 9.27
N ILE A 93 6.58 -4.02 9.49
CA ILE A 93 5.23 -4.26 10.01
C ILE A 93 4.47 -5.21 9.08
N GLY A 94 4.53 -4.95 7.77
CA GLY A 94 3.86 -5.79 6.79
C GLY A 94 4.38 -7.22 6.76
N ILE A 95 5.70 -7.39 6.85
CA ILE A 95 6.34 -8.71 6.86
C ILE A 95 5.91 -9.48 8.10
N VAL A 96 5.92 -8.86 9.26
CA VAL A 96 5.49 -9.49 10.51
C VAL A 96 4.03 -9.93 10.39
N ARG A 97 3.18 -9.06 9.83
CA ARG A 97 1.76 -9.40 9.66
C ARG A 97 1.56 -10.54 8.68
N ALA A 98 2.28 -10.53 7.55
CA ALA A 98 2.21 -11.61 6.56
C ALA A 98 2.61 -12.95 7.18
N LYS A 99 3.67 -12.94 7.99
CA LYS A 99 4.13 -14.14 8.68
C LYS A 99 3.08 -14.65 9.66
N ALA A 100 2.45 -13.75 10.40
CA ALA A 100 1.39 -14.11 11.35
C ALA A 100 0.18 -14.72 10.63
N LEU A 101 -0.07 -14.33 9.41
CA LEU A 101 -1.15 -14.87 8.58
C LEU A 101 -0.76 -16.17 7.85
N GLY A 102 0.44 -16.67 8.07
CA GLY A 102 0.90 -17.92 7.47
C GLY A 102 1.34 -17.82 6.02
N ALA A 103 1.76 -16.62 5.58
CA ALA A 103 2.20 -16.45 4.20
C ALA A 103 3.44 -17.29 3.90
N ALA A 104 3.41 -18.00 2.78
CA ALA A 104 4.55 -18.81 2.34
C ALA A 104 5.63 -17.92 1.72
N CYS A 105 5.22 -16.81 1.12
CA CYS A 105 6.13 -15.90 0.44
C CYS A 105 5.57 -14.48 0.55
N ALA A 106 6.42 -13.50 0.76
CA ALA A 106 6.04 -12.11 0.83
C ALA A 106 6.83 -11.31 -0.21
N VAL A 107 6.14 -10.44 -0.95
CA VAL A 107 6.76 -9.59 -1.96
C VAL A 107 6.58 -8.14 -1.52
N LEU A 108 7.69 -7.44 -1.37
CA LEU A 108 7.66 -6.03 -1.01
C LEU A 108 7.48 -5.19 -2.28
N VAL A 109 6.43 -4.38 -2.30
CA VAL A 109 6.13 -3.50 -3.43
C VAL A 109 6.73 -2.13 -3.13
N PRO A 110 7.64 -1.61 -3.97
CA PRO A 110 8.29 -0.32 -3.74
C PRO A 110 7.37 0.87 -3.90
#